data_3d6257a8108dad3afbef295799c0725c
#
_entry.id   3d6257a8108dad3afbef295799c0725c
#
_cell.length_a   1.000
_cell.length_b   1.000
_cell.length_c   1.000
_cell.angle_alpha   90.00
_cell.angle_beta   90.00
_cell.angle_gamma   90.00
#
_symmetry.space_group_name_H-M   'P 1'
#
loop_
_entity.id
_entity.type
_entity.pdbx_description
1 polymer ?
#
loop_
_entity_poly.entity_id
_entity_poly.type
_entity_poly.pdbx_seq_one_letter_code
_entity_poly.pdbx_strand_id
1 'polypeptide(L)'
;QYVLPWSEAGILDVETNDDIVNSLQKSTFAPGAISMAQFNGKTAAVPVDGWTQMVVYRKDLFDKAGLKAPNSYANIEAAIEKLHNPPNMYGFVAATKVDENFMSQVLEHVFLANGVSPVNKNGFSKLDEKATSEVLNFYKKIAKASPSGELYWKQSRAIYFAGKAAMIIWSPFILDELAGLRNSAPPTINDDPTSKELAQKTGIVTTFGGPSNPSGAAWADIRYFGVTSDAKTDVAAEFVKLSLIHISEPTRQPC
;
A
#
# COMPACT_ATOMS: atom_id res chain seq x y z
N GLN A 1 -1.78 3.41 13.50
CA GLN A 1 -2.81 4.44 13.78
C GLN A 1 -3.06 4.59 15.29
N TYR A 2 -3.11 3.50 16.06
CA TYR A 2 -3.46 3.53 17.50
C TYR A 2 -2.26 3.47 18.45
N VAL A 3 -1.05 3.17 17.98
CA VAL A 3 0.12 2.95 18.84
C VAL A 3 0.39 4.14 19.76
N LEU A 4 0.55 5.33 19.20
CA LEU A 4 0.89 6.52 19.99
C LEU A 4 -0.26 6.96 20.93
N PRO A 5 -1.53 7.06 20.49
CA PRO A 5 -2.64 7.37 21.40
C PRO A 5 -2.80 6.36 22.54
N TRP A 6 -2.60 5.08 22.29
CA TRP A 6 -2.68 4.04 23.33
C TRP A 6 -1.50 4.06 24.28
N SER A 7 -0.31 4.46 23.79
CA SER A 7 0.84 4.69 24.67
C SER A 7 0.62 5.87 25.60
N GLU A 8 0.10 6.98 25.05
CA GLU A 8 -0.21 8.17 25.84
C GLU A 8 -1.31 7.91 26.89
N ALA A 9 -2.29 7.09 26.55
CA ALA A 9 -3.37 6.67 27.45
C ALA A 9 -2.93 5.60 28.48
N GLY A 10 -1.67 5.13 28.44
CA GLY A 10 -1.16 4.08 29.33
C GLY A 10 -1.75 2.70 29.09
N ILE A 11 -2.37 2.47 27.92
CA ILE A 11 -2.94 1.18 27.55
C ILE A 11 -1.83 0.20 27.16
N LEU A 12 -0.79 0.68 26.48
CA LEU A 12 0.36 -0.15 26.11
C LEU A 12 1.42 -0.15 27.20
N ASP A 13 1.95 -1.34 27.49
CA ASP A 13 3.17 -1.49 28.30
C ASP A 13 4.40 -1.21 27.41
N VAL A 14 4.77 0.08 27.39
CA VAL A 14 5.85 0.59 26.53
C VAL A 14 7.20 -0.05 26.90
N GLU A 15 7.46 -0.30 28.18
CA GLU A 15 8.69 -0.92 28.67
C GLU A 15 8.83 -2.33 28.09
N THR A 16 7.82 -3.16 28.28
CA THR A 16 7.81 -4.54 27.76
C THR A 16 7.92 -4.57 26.23
N ASN A 17 7.22 -3.71 25.51
CA ASN A 17 7.29 -3.66 24.06
C ASN A 17 8.70 -3.26 23.57
N ASP A 18 9.34 -2.29 24.20
CA ASP A 18 10.72 -1.89 23.88
C ASP A 18 11.72 -3.01 24.18
N ASP A 19 11.58 -3.70 25.30
CA ASP A 19 12.43 -4.84 25.67
C ASP A 19 12.31 -5.99 24.65
N ILE A 20 11.10 -6.28 24.16
CA ILE A 20 10.89 -7.26 23.10
C ILE A 20 11.68 -6.86 21.84
N VAL A 21 11.54 -5.63 21.36
CA VAL A 21 12.23 -5.14 20.18
C VAL A 21 13.74 -5.21 20.34
N ASN A 22 14.26 -4.82 21.51
CA ASN A 22 15.68 -4.86 21.80
C ASN A 22 16.20 -6.31 21.86
N SER A 23 15.44 -7.25 22.44
CA SER A 23 15.80 -8.67 22.54
C SER A 23 15.86 -9.38 21.18
N LEU A 24 15.03 -8.95 20.23
CA LEU A 24 14.97 -9.49 18.86
C LEU A 24 15.96 -8.82 17.89
N GLN A 25 16.88 -8.01 18.41
CA GLN A 25 17.83 -7.19 17.64
C GLN A 25 17.12 -6.15 16.77
N LYS A 26 17.09 -4.92 17.24
CA LYS A 26 16.42 -3.77 16.60
C LYS A 26 16.73 -3.61 15.11
N SER A 27 17.91 -4.08 14.68
CA SER A 27 18.35 -4.06 13.27
C SER A 27 17.58 -5.00 12.34
N THR A 28 16.80 -5.95 12.87
CA THR A 28 15.95 -6.85 12.08
C THR A 28 14.69 -6.16 11.59
N PHE A 29 14.31 -5.04 12.22
CA PHE A 29 13.14 -4.27 11.85
C PHE A 29 13.48 -3.14 10.89
N ALA A 30 12.56 -2.83 9.97
CA ALA A 30 12.71 -1.66 9.11
C ALA A 30 12.80 -0.38 9.96
N PRO A 31 13.80 0.50 9.75
CA PRO A 31 13.99 1.71 10.56
C PRO A 31 12.75 2.60 10.62
N GLY A 32 12.01 2.72 9.50
CA GLY A 32 10.76 3.48 9.44
C GLY A 32 9.66 2.90 10.33
N ALA A 33 9.55 1.56 10.41
CA ALA A 33 8.58 0.91 11.28
C ALA A 33 8.87 1.18 12.77
N ILE A 34 10.16 1.12 13.16
CA ILE A 34 10.58 1.49 14.52
C ILE A 34 10.26 2.97 14.80
N SER A 35 10.62 3.87 13.89
CA SER A 35 10.43 5.31 14.10
C SER A 35 8.96 5.71 14.25
N MET A 36 8.05 5.04 13.57
CA MET A 36 6.61 5.27 13.66
C MET A 36 5.99 4.82 15.01
N ALA A 37 6.67 3.96 15.76
CA ALA A 37 6.23 3.48 17.08
C ALA A 37 7.01 4.11 18.25
N GLN A 38 7.79 5.16 18.00
CA GLN A 38 8.55 5.81 19.08
C GLN A 38 7.67 6.65 19.98
N PHE A 39 7.75 6.39 21.29
CA PHE A 39 7.08 7.14 22.34
C PHE A 39 8.06 7.36 23.50
N ASN A 40 8.32 8.61 23.86
CA ASN A 40 9.25 8.98 24.93
C ASN A 40 10.63 8.28 24.87
N GLY A 41 11.17 8.13 23.65
CA GLY A 41 12.49 7.51 23.42
C GLY A 41 12.50 5.98 23.40
N LYS A 42 11.35 5.32 23.56
CA LYS A 42 11.16 3.86 23.51
C LYS A 42 10.26 3.42 22.37
N THR A 43 10.37 2.17 21.97
CA THR A 43 9.49 1.58 20.93
C THR A 43 8.23 1.04 21.58
N ALA A 44 7.12 1.74 21.43
CA ALA A 44 5.88 1.48 22.16
C ALA A 44 5.10 0.24 21.69
N ALA A 45 5.41 -0.30 20.51
CA ALA A 45 4.80 -1.51 19.98
C ALA A 45 5.76 -2.21 19.00
N VAL A 46 5.62 -3.50 18.86
CA VAL A 46 6.55 -4.37 18.11
C VAL A 46 6.09 -4.49 16.66
N PRO A 47 6.87 -4.03 15.66
CA PRO A 47 6.49 -4.17 14.27
C PRO A 47 6.34 -5.64 13.86
N VAL A 48 5.29 -5.98 13.11
CA VAL A 48 5.00 -7.35 12.67
C VAL A 48 5.15 -7.50 11.18
N ASP A 49 4.29 -6.82 10.45
CA ASP A 49 4.24 -6.81 9.01
C ASP A 49 3.73 -5.47 8.50
N GLY A 50 3.67 -5.36 7.18
CA GLY A 50 3.12 -4.18 6.54
C GLY A 50 3.00 -4.35 5.04
N TRP A 51 2.33 -3.41 4.42
CA TRP A 51 2.24 -3.35 2.96
C TRP A 51 2.34 -1.92 2.48
N THR A 52 2.75 -1.77 1.22
CA THR A 52 2.75 -0.49 0.52
C THR A 52 1.67 -0.47 -0.54
N GLN A 53 1.27 0.71 -0.96
CA GLN A 53 0.56 0.85 -2.23
C GLN A 53 1.57 0.90 -3.38
N MET A 54 1.16 0.40 -4.54
CA MET A 54 1.97 0.38 -5.76
C MET A 54 1.07 0.56 -6.98
N VAL A 55 1.62 1.04 -8.08
CA VAL A 55 0.92 1.06 -9.36
C VAL A 55 1.10 -0.29 -10.03
N VAL A 56 -0.01 -0.97 -10.25
CA VAL A 56 -0.09 -2.24 -10.99
C VAL A 56 -0.63 -1.92 -12.38
N TYR A 57 0.03 -2.36 -13.44
CA TYR A 57 -0.33 -1.98 -14.80
C TYR A 57 -0.19 -3.12 -15.82
N ARG A 58 -0.90 -3.03 -16.91
CA ARG A 58 -0.85 -3.94 -18.05
C ARG A 58 0.41 -3.65 -18.89
N LYS A 59 1.52 -4.29 -18.54
CA LYS A 59 2.81 -4.13 -19.22
C LYS A 59 2.71 -4.42 -20.71
N ASP A 60 1.98 -5.44 -21.11
CA ASP A 60 1.75 -5.80 -22.51
C ASP A 60 1.11 -4.66 -23.33
N LEU A 61 0.16 -3.93 -22.74
CA LEU A 61 -0.47 -2.79 -23.38
C LEU A 61 0.48 -1.59 -23.47
N PHE A 62 1.30 -1.37 -22.44
CA PHE A 62 2.30 -0.32 -22.43
C PHE A 62 3.37 -0.56 -23.49
N ASP A 63 3.91 -1.78 -23.55
CA ASP A 63 4.92 -2.18 -24.53
C ASP A 63 4.37 -2.01 -25.97
N LYS A 64 3.15 -2.50 -26.24
CA LYS A 64 2.48 -2.35 -27.53
C LYS A 64 2.24 -0.89 -27.94
N ALA A 65 1.97 -0.01 -26.97
CA ALA A 65 1.70 1.41 -27.23
C ALA A 65 2.96 2.29 -27.19
N GLY A 66 4.13 1.73 -26.89
CA GLY A 66 5.39 2.47 -26.75
C GLY A 66 5.40 3.42 -25.55
N LEU A 67 4.69 3.07 -24.47
CA LEU A 67 4.55 3.88 -23.26
C LEU A 67 5.67 3.58 -22.26
N LYS A 68 6.10 4.61 -21.53
CA LYS A 68 7.00 4.44 -20.39
C LYS A 68 6.23 3.86 -19.19
N ALA A 69 6.93 3.17 -18.28
CA ALA A 69 6.34 2.71 -17.04
C ALA A 69 5.63 3.85 -16.27
N PRO A 70 4.50 3.59 -15.59
CA PRO A 70 3.67 4.62 -14.93
C PRO A 70 4.28 5.08 -13.59
N ASN A 71 5.53 5.56 -13.63
CA ASN A 71 6.30 5.99 -12.46
C ASN A 71 6.22 7.51 -12.20
N SER A 72 5.30 8.18 -12.85
CA SER A 72 5.00 9.59 -12.61
C SER A 72 3.57 9.93 -13.02
N TYR A 73 3.04 11.04 -12.49
CA TYR A 73 1.73 11.56 -12.92
C TYR A 73 1.66 11.71 -14.44
N ALA A 74 2.68 12.30 -15.04
CA ALA A 74 2.73 12.51 -16.48
C ALA A 74 2.68 11.20 -17.28
N ASN A 75 3.41 10.16 -16.85
CA ASN A 75 3.38 8.87 -17.52
C ASN A 75 2.05 8.14 -17.35
N ILE A 76 1.39 8.27 -16.18
CA ILE A 76 0.05 7.74 -15.94
C ILE A 76 -0.96 8.47 -16.82
N GLU A 77 -0.90 9.80 -16.90
CA GLU A 77 -1.79 10.61 -17.75
C GLU A 77 -1.60 10.26 -19.23
N ALA A 78 -0.38 10.15 -19.73
CA ALA A 78 -0.09 9.74 -21.10
C ALA A 78 -0.63 8.33 -21.41
N ALA A 79 -0.56 7.41 -20.44
CA ALA A 79 -1.12 6.09 -20.59
C ALA A 79 -2.66 6.12 -20.62
N ILE A 80 -3.30 6.95 -19.80
CA ILE A 80 -4.75 7.17 -19.85
C ILE A 80 -5.17 7.68 -21.23
N GLU A 81 -4.52 8.73 -21.74
CA GLU A 81 -4.84 9.30 -23.06
C GLU A 81 -4.76 8.26 -24.18
N LYS A 82 -3.81 7.33 -24.10
CA LYS A 82 -3.55 6.34 -25.14
C LYS A 82 -4.42 5.08 -25.03
N LEU A 83 -4.72 4.65 -23.79
CA LEU A 83 -5.32 3.34 -23.55
C LEU A 83 -6.79 3.40 -23.11
N HIS A 84 -7.30 4.58 -22.69
CA HIS A 84 -8.69 4.70 -22.24
C HIS A 84 -9.65 4.64 -23.43
N ASN A 85 -10.41 3.55 -23.49
CA ASN A 85 -11.41 3.29 -24.57
C ASN A 85 -12.60 2.53 -23.98
N PRO A 86 -13.44 3.18 -23.14
CA PRO A 86 -14.58 2.51 -22.53
C PRO A 86 -15.65 2.13 -23.59
N PRO A 87 -16.41 1.06 -23.37
CA PRO A 87 -16.35 0.15 -22.23
C PRO A 87 -15.28 -0.96 -22.36
N ASN A 88 -14.48 -0.96 -23.42
CA ASN A 88 -13.54 -2.04 -23.71
C ASN A 88 -12.33 -2.03 -22.78
N MET A 89 -11.81 -0.85 -22.48
CA MET A 89 -10.62 -0.66 -21.64
C MET A 89 -10.75 0.66 -20.87
N TYR A 90 -10.62 0.59 -19.56
CA TYR A 90 -10.46 1.76 -18.70
C TYR A 90 -8.98 2.08 -18.52
N GLY A 91 -8.60 3.34 -18.70
CA GLY A 91 -7.20 3.75 -18.56
C GLY A 91 -6.68 3.59 -17.13
N PHE A 92 -7.58 3.76 -16.16
CA PHE A 92 -7.29 3.60 -14.76
C PHE A 92 -8.50 3.04 -13.99
N VAL A 93 -8.27 2.45 -12.83
CA VAL A 93 -9.32 2.16 -11.84
C VAL A 93 -8.92 2.80 -10.53
N ALA A 94 -9.52 3.96 -10.24
CA ALA A 94 -9.32 4.70 -9.00
C ALA A 94 -10.29 4.21 -7.92
N ALA A 95 -9.89 4.35 -6.66
CA ALA A 95 -10.80 4.22 -5.53
C ALA A 95 -11.70 5.47 -5.46
N THR A 96 -13.02 5.29 -5.51
CA THR A 96 -13.98 6.42 -5.53
C THR A 96 -15.06 6.31 -4.46
N LYS A 97 -15.10 5.22 -3.69
CA LYS A 97 -16.01 5.06 -2.57
C LYS A 97 -15.44 5.74 -1.32
N VAL A 98 -16.00 6.89 -0.96
CA VAL A 98 -15.44 7.84 0.02
C VAL A 98 -15.49 7.37 1.48
N ASP A 99 -16.37 6.44 1.81
CA ASP A 99 -16.56 5.88 3.15
C ASP A 99 -15.74 4.61 3.41
N GLU A 100 -14.82 4.29 2.51
CA GLU A 100 -13.99 3.09 2.58
C GLU A 100 -12.50 3.42 2.76
N ASN A 101 -11.84 2.68 3.64
CA ASN A 101 -10.40 2.82 3.91
C ASN A 101 -9.53 2.71 2.65
N PHE A 102 -9.98 1.94 1.66
CA PHE A 102 -9.24 1.79 0.41
C PHE A 102 -9.06 3.11 -0.33
N MET A 103 -10.09 3.98 -0.33
CA MET A 103 -9.94 5.30 -0.92
C MET A 103 -8.93 6.16 -0.17
N SER A 104 -8.96 6.17 1.17
CA SER A 104 -7.98 6.89 1.99
C SER A 104 -6.55 6.43 1.68
N GLN A 105 -6.31 5.14 1.64
CA GLN A 105 -4.99 4.56 1.36
C GLN A 105 -4.47 4.95 -0.03
N VAL A 106 -5.33 4.89 -1.05
CA VAL A 106 -4.96 5.26 -2.43
C VAL A 106 -4.73 6.77 -2.54
N LEU A 107 -5.61 7.57 -1.94
CA LEU A 107 -5.49 9.03 -1.97
C LEU A 107 -4.25 9.52 -1.22
N GLU A 108 -3.97 8.99 -0.03
CA GLU A 108 -2.76 9.30 0.74
C GLU A 108 -1.49 8.94 -0.04
N HIS A 109 -1.48 7.81 -0.74
CA HIS A 109 -0.35 7.44 -1.61
C HIS A 109 -0.13 8.50 -2.71
N VAL A 110 -1.20 8.97 -3.35
CA VAL A 110 -1.11 10.04 -4.36
C VAL A 110 -0.63 11.35 -3.73
N PHE A 111 -1.09 11.72 -2.55
CA PHE A 111 -0.63 12.91 -1.82
C PHE A 111 0.88 12.82 -1.53
N LEU A 112 1.34 11.72 -0.94
CA LEU A 112 2.76 11.50 -0.62
C LEU A 112 3.63 11.47 -1.88
N ALA A 113 3.14 10.87 -2.96
CA ALA A 113 3.83 10.84 -4.25
C ALA A 113 4.14 12.25 -4.77
N ASN A 114 3.33 13.25 -4.46
CA ASN A 114 3.56 14.66 -4.81
C ASN A 114 4.17 15.50 -3.67
N GLY A 115 4.65 14.86 -2.59
CA GLY A 115 5.30 15.53 -1.47
C GLY A 115 4.34 16.26 -0.53
N VAL A 116 3.04 15.94 -0.58
CA VAL A 116 2.03 16.56 0.29
C VAL A 116 1.76 15.66 1.48
N SER A 117 1.99 16.17 2.69
CA SER A 117 1.64 15.50 3.94
C SER A 117 1.04 16.51 4.92
N PRO A 118 -0.09 16.18 5.58
CA PRO A 118 -0.65 17.04 6.61
C PRO A 118 0.14 17.00 7.92
N VAL A 119 1.11 16.08 8.03
CA VAL A 119 1.92 15.87 9.23
C VAL A 119 3.40 15.87 8.85
N ASN A 120 4.22 16.52 9.64
CA ASN A 120 5.68 16.48 9.57
C ASN A 120 6.27 16.23 10.96
N LYS A 121 7.60 16.24 11.08
CA LYS A 121 8.31 16.01 12.34
C LYS A 121 7.95 16.98 13.48
N ASN A 122 7.30 18.12 13.17
CA ASN A 122 6.89 19.13 14.13
C ASN A 122 5.39 19.09 14.44
N GLY A 123 4.65 18.08 13.94
CA GLY A 123 3.21 17.92 14.06
C GLY A 123 2.45 18.28 12.77
N PHE A 124 1.25 18.87 12.91
CA PHE A 124 0.47 19.27 11.74
C PHE A 124 1.14 20.42 10.98
N SER A 125 1.14 20.33 9.67
CA SER A 125 1.68 21.35 8.76
C SER A 125 0.58 21.94 7.88
N LYS A 126 0.79 23.21 7.47
CA LYS A 126 -0.04 23.79 6.42
C LYS A 126 0.28 23.06 5.11
N LEU A 127 -0.76 22.64 4.40
CA LEU A 127 -0.61 22.01 3.08
C LEU A 127 -0.14 23.08 2.06
N ASP A 128 0.79 22.68 1.21
CA ASP A 128 1.16 23.49 0.05
C ASP A 128 0.01 23.53 -0.96
N GLU A 129 -0.48 24.72 -1.28
CA GLU A 129 -1.67 24.91 -2.13
C GLU A 129 -1.45 24.41 -3.57
N LYS A 130 -0.26 24.65 -4.12
CA LYS A 130 0.08 24.22 -5.48
C LYS A 130 0.16 22.70 -5.56
N ALA A 131 0.97 22.09 -4.69
CA ALA A 131 1.14 20.65 -4.66
C ALA A 131 -0.17 19.92 -4.36
N THR A 132 -1.03 20.45 -3.47
CA THR A 132 -2.34 19.93 -3.17
C THR A 132 -3.28 20.00 -4.39
N SER A 133 -3.28 21.13 -5.10
CA SER A 133 -4.06 21.29 -6.33
C SER A 133 -3.64 20.31 -7.42
N GLU A 134 -2.34 20.07 -7.57
CA GLU A 134 -1.80 19.06 -8.49
C GLU A 134 -2.33 17.66 -8.16
N VAL A 135 -2.32 17.26 -6.88
CA VAL A 135 -2.89 15.99 -6.42
C VAL A 135 -4.36 15.85 -6.75
N LEU A 136 -5.16 16.85 -6.39
CA LEU A 136 -6.62 16.81 -6.61
C LEU A 136 -6.97 16.77 -8.10
N ASN A 137 -6.24 17.52 -8.92
CA ASN A 137 -6.42 17.50 -10.37
C ASN A 137 -6.02 16.15 -10.98
N PHE A 138 -4.92 15.56 -10.53
CA PHE A 138 -4.51 14.23 -10.95
C PHE A 138 -5.53 13.16 -10.52
N TYR A 139 -5.98 13.19 -9.25
CA TYR A 139 -6.99 12.23 -8.77
C TYR A 139 -8.30 12.33 -9.55
N LYS A 140 -8.73 13.54 -9.88
CA LYS A 140 -9.89 13.77 -10.75
C LYS A 140 -9.71 13.17 -12.15
N LYS A 141 -8.49 13.22 -12.71
CA LYS A 141 -8.18 12.60 -14.03
C LYS A 141 -8.26 11.07 -13.96
N ILE A 142 -7.62 10.45 -12.96
CA ILE A 142 -7.67 8.99 -12.82
C ILE A 142 -9.08 8.49 -12.49
N ALA A 143 -9.86 9.24 -11.72
CA ALA A 143 -11.27 8.93 -11.45
C ALA A 143 -12.13 9.01 -12.72
N LYS A 144 -11.91 10.01 -13.58
CA LYS A 144 -12.60 10.11 -14.88
C LYS A 144 -12.22 8.99 -15.87
N ALA A 145 -11.02 8.45 -15.77
CA ALA A 145 -10.57 7.33 -16.58
C ALA A 145 -11.04 5.96 -16.07
N SER A 146 -11.79 5.96 -14.96
CA SER A 146 -12.34 4.77 -14.30
C SER A 146 -13.79 4.53 -14.70
N PRO A 147 -14.34 3.32 -14.48
CA PRO A 147 -15.79 3.11 -14.56
C PRO A 147 -16.55 4.09 -13.66
N SER A 148 -17.75 4.47 -14.06
CA SER A 148 -18.63 5.31 -13.24
C SER A 148 -19.12 4.56 -12.00
N GLY A 149 -19.39 5.30 -10.92
CA GLY A 149 -19.94 4.78 -9.67
C GLY A 149 -18.93 4.73 -8.53
N GLU A 150 -19.34 4.12 -7.43
CA GLU A 150 -18.53 3.95 -6.23
C GLU A 150 -17.66 2.70 -6.35
N LEU A 151 -16.38 2.91 -6.52
CA LEU A 151 -15.40 1.83 -6.65
C LEU A 151 -14.64 1.67 -5.33
N TYR A 152 -14.82 0.52 -4.69
CA TYR A 152 -13.99 0.11 -3.57
C TYR A 152 -13.14 -1.12 -3.99
N TRP A 153 -12.34 -1.67 -3.09
CA TRP A 153 -11.32 -2.65 -3.44
C TRP A 153 -11.84 -3.88 -4.22
N LYS A 154 -13.05 -4.42 -3.91
CA LYS A 154 -13.57 -5.59 -4.64
C LYS A 154 -13.87 -5.30 -6.10
N GLN A 155 -14.60 -4.21 -6.39
CA GLN A 155 -14.93 -3.82 -7.76
C GLN A 155 -13.66 -3.44 -8.53
N SER A 156 -12.78 -2.64 -7.92
CA SER A 156 -11.55 -2.19 -8.55
C SER A 156 -10.68 -3.37 -8.99
N ARG A 157 -10.48 -4.34 -8.10
CA ARG A 157 -9.76 -5.58 -8.40
C ARG A 157 -10.44 -6.38 -9.49
N ALA A 158 -11.76 -6.57 -9.42
CA ALA A 158 -12.50 -7.37 -10.39
C ALA A 158 -12.36 -6.80 -11.81
N ILE A 159 -12.36 -5.47 -11.97
CA ILE A 159 -12.19 -4.82 -13.27
C ILE A 159 -10.78 -5.07 -13.84
N TYR A 160 -9.74 -4.97 -13.00
CA TYR A 160 -8.37 -5.27 -13.41
C TYR A 160 -8.22 -6.76 -13.75
N PHE A 161 -8.78 -7.66 -12.94
CA PHE A 161 -8.72 -9.11 -13.15
C PHE A 161 -9.47 -9.58 -14.39
N ALA A 162 -10.50 -8.86 -14.79
CA ALA A 162 -11.17 -9.07 -16.08
C ALA A 162 -10.37 -8.54 -17.29
N GLY A 163 -9.16 -8.00 -17.07
CA GLY A 163 -8.35 -7.43 -18.15
C GLY A 163 -8.90 -6.13 -18.71
N LYS A 164 -9.87 -5.50 -18.05
CA LYS A 164 -10.58 -4.29 -18.53
C LYS A 164 -10.02 -2.98 -17.99
N ALA A 165 -8.90 -3.01 -17.28
CA ALA A 165 -8.19 -1.82 -16.81
C ALA A 165 -6.72 -1.86 -17.18
N ALA A 166 -6.17 -0.73 -17.62
CA ALA A 166 -4.76 -0.60 -17.94
C ALA A 166 -3.90 -0.41 -16.67
N MET A 167 -4.43 0.27 -15.66
CA MET A 167 -3.74 0.58 -14.41
C MET A 167 -4.68 0.56 -13.22
N ILE A 168 -4.12 0.22 -12.06
CA ILE A 168 -4.75 0.32 -10.73
C ILE A 168 -3.68 0.61 -9.68
N ILE A 169 -4.02 1.35 -8.62
CA ILE A 169 -3.20 1.39 -7.40
C ILE A 169 -3.69 0.28 -6.47
N TRP A 170 -2.76 -0.57 -6.03
CA TRP A 170 -3.05 -1.71 -5.17
C TRP A 170 -1.87 -2.06 -4.27
N SER A 171 -2.14 -2.87 -3.26
CA SER A 171 -1.13 -3.43 -2.37
C SER A 171 -0.53 -4.74 -2.89
N PRO A 172 0.59 -5.24 -2.31
CA PRO A 172 1.18 -6.53 -2.67
C PRO A 172 0.25 -7.74 -2.55
N PHE A 173 -0.88 -7.62 -1.85
CA PHE A 173 -1.89 -8.71 -1.78
C PHE A 173 -2.41 -9.18 -3.14
N ILE A 174 -2.33 -8.33 -4.18
CA ILE A 174 -2.71 -8.73 -5.54
C ILE A 174 -1.77 -9.78 -6.12
N LEU A 175 -0.53 -9.88 -5.63
CA LEU A 175 0.49 -10.77 -6.18
C LEU A 175 0.14 -12.24 -5.98
N ASP A 176 -0.38 -12.60 -4.81
CA ASP A 176 -0.82 -13.97 -4.51
C ASP A 176 -1.95 -14.41 -5.43
N GLU A 177 -2.87 -13.50 -5.70
CA GLU A 177 -4.02 -13.74 -6.56
C GLU A 177 -3.59 -13.87 -8.02
N LEU A 178 -2.69 -12.99 -8.49
CA LEU A 178 -2.10 -13.07 -9.83
C LEU A 178 -1.24 -14.32 -10.04
N ALA A 179 -0.53 -14.75 -9.00
CA ALA A 179 0.29 -15.96 -9.04
C ALA A 179 -0.53 -17.27 -8.99
N GLY A 180 -1.85 -17.18 -8.78
CA GLY A 180 -2.72 -18.35 -8.64
C GLY A 180 -2.56 -19.07 -7.30
N LEU A 181 -2.01 -18.40 -6.28
CA LEU A 181 -1.83 -18.95 -4.93
C LEU A 181 -3.06 -18.74 -4.04
N ARG A 182 -4.00 -17.92 -4.47
CA ARG A 182 -5.24 -17.61 -3.76
C ARG A 182 -6.46 -17.89 -4.63
N ASN A 183 -7.31 -18.81 -4.19
CA ASN A 183 -8.54 -19.17 -4.89
C ASN A 183 -9.73 -18.23 -4.61
N SER A 184 -9.59 -17.29 -3.67
CA SER A 184 -10.71 -16.42 -3.26
C SER A 184 -11.09 -15.37 -4.31
N ALA A 185 -10.19 -15.03 -5.22
CA ALA A 185 -10.44 -14.09 -6.31
C ALA A 185 -9.46 -14.34 -7.47
N PRO A 186 -9.68 -15.37 -8.28
CA PRO A 186 -8.84 -15.63 -9.43
C PRO A 186 -9.03 -14.54 -10.51
N PRO A 187 -7.99 -14.27 -11.32
CA PRO A 187 -8.15 -13.48 -12.52
C PRO A 187 -9.21 -14.06 -13.46
N THR A 188 -9.98 -13.18 -14.10
CA THR A 188 -11.07 -13.55 -15.02
C THR A 188 -10.82 -13.00 -16.43
N ILE A 189 -9.56 -12.76 -16.79
CA ILE A 189 -9.16 -12.28 -18.11
C ILE A 189 -9.47 -13.30 -19.22
N ASN A 190 -9.55 -14.55 -18.84
CA ASN A 190 -10.03 -15.67 -19.65
C ASN A 190 -10.88 -16.62 -18.78
N ASP A 191 -11.40 -17.69 -19.35
CA ASP A 191 -12.27 -18.64 -18.65
C ASP A 191 -11.51 -19.67 -17.76
N ASP A 192 -10.18 -19.57 -17.67
CA ASP A 192 -9.34 -20.42 -16.83
C ASP A 192 -8.92 -19.71 -15.54
N PRO A 193 -9.51 -20.06 -14.39
CA PRO A 193 -9.18 -19.43 -13.10
C PRO A 193 -7.76 -19.74 -12.61
N THR A 194 -7.07 -20.71 -13.21
CA THR A 194 -5.68 -21.06 -12.89
C THR A 194 -4.68 -20.36 -13.80
N SER A 195 -5.16 -19.61 -14.76
CA SER A 195 -4.35 -18.93 -15.77
C SER A 195 -3.42 -17.89 -15.14
N LYS A 196 -2.16 -17.93 -15.52
CA LYS A 196 -1.14 -16.92 -15.20
C LYS A 196 -1.02 -15.83 -16.27
N GLU A 197 -1.95 -15.77 -17.20
CA GLU A 197 -1.91 -14.83 -18.32
C GLU A 197 -1.84 -13.38 -17.83
N LEU A 198 -2.71 -13.01 -16.88
CA LEU A 198 -2.72 -11.65 -16.34
C LEU A 198 -1.43 -11.34 -15.57
N ALA A 199 -0.90 -12.30 -14.80
CA ALA A 199 0.38 -12.15 -14.11
C ALA A 199 1.53 -11.85 -15.08
N GLN A 200 1.63 -12.59 -16.17
CA GLN A 200 2.65 -12.40 -17.20
C GLN A 200 2.53 -11.05 -17.92
N LYS A 201 1.31 -10.52 -18.00
CA LYS A 201 0.98 -9.21 -18.61
C LYS A 201 1.07 -8.05 -17.63
N THR A 202 1.29 -8.31 -16.34
CA THR A 202 1.32 -7.30 -15.29
C THR A 202 2.74 -6.81 -15.02
N GLY A 203 2.89 -5.49 -14.94
CA GLY A 203 4.05 -4.80 -14.41
C GLY A 203 3.70 -4.07 -13.11
N ILE A 204 4.73 -3.75 -12.33
CA ILE A 204 4.61 -3.12 -11.03
C ILE A 204 5.54 -1.92 -10.95
N VAL A 205 5.05 -0.82 -10.39
CA VAL A 205 5.84 0.35 -10.01
C VAL A 205 5.60 0.60 -8.52
N THR A 206 6.65 0.50 -7.73
CA THR A 206 6.58 0.63 -6.27
C THR A 206 6.58 2.07 -5.80
N THR A 207 7.05 2.99 -6.62
CA THR A 207 7.12 4.42 -6.30
C THR A 207 6.85 5.23 -7.55
N PHE A 208 5.96 6.21 -7.46
CA PHE A 208 5.74 7.17 -8.54
C PHE A 208 5.75 8.59 -8.00
N GLY A 209 6.10 9.56 -8.84
CA GLY A 209 6.26 10.95 -8.46
C GLY A 209 5.26 11.89 -9.12
N GLY A 210 4.93 12.96 -8.42
CA GLY A 210 4.19 14.09 -8.95
C GLY A 210 5.09 15.26 -9.35
N PRO A 211 4.53 16.34 -9.93
CA PRO A 211 5.30 17.49 -10.37
C PRO A 211 6.08 18.19 -9.24
N SER A 212 5.52 18.25 -8.03
CA SER A 212 6.15 18.87 -6.87
C SER A 212 7.10 17.93 -6.13
N ASN A 213 7.10 16.63 -6.43
CA ASN A 213 8.04 15.64 -5.89
C ASN A 213 8.36 14.58 -6.97
N PRO A 214 9.25 14.87 -7.92
CA PRO A 214 9.60 13.94 -9.00
C PRO A 214 10.20 12.61 -8.52
N SER A 215 10.85 12.60 -7.36
CA SER A 215 11.39 11.39 -6.74
C SER A 215 10.31 10.45 -6.24
N GLY A 216 9.12 10.98 -6.01
CA GLY A 216 7.99 10.23 -5.51
C GLY A 216 8.11 9.78 -4.07
N ALA A 217 7.10 9.05 -3.63
CA ALA A 217 7.07 8.36 -2.36
C ALA A 217 6.11 7.18 -2.46
N ALA A 218 6.19 6.25 -1.53
CA ALA A 218 5.23 5.19 -1.34
C ALA A 218 4.51 5.36 0.00
N TRP A 219 3.21 5.12 0.00
CA TRP A 219 2.44 4.98 1.23
C TRP A 219 2.62 3.56 1.78
N ALA A 220 2.75 3.43 3.09
CA ALA A 220 2.83 2.14 3.76
C ALA A 220 1.95 2.11 5.01
N ASP A 221 1.37 0.96 5.26
CA ASP A 221 0.70 0.63 6.51
C ASP A 221 1.51 -0.45 7.24
N ILE A 222 1.85 -0.19 8.50
CA ILE A 222 2.61 -1.11 9.34
C ILE A 222 1.70 -1.59 10.47
N ARG A 223 1.65 -2.90 10.67
CA ARG A 223 0.97 -3.52 11.80
C ARG A 223 1.95 -3.82 12.93
N TYR A 224 1.43 -3.72 14.13
CA TYR A 224 2.21 -3.89 15.35
C TYR A 224 1.51 -4.85 16.30
N PHE A 225 2.27 -5.66 17.01
CA PHE A 225 1.83 -6.22 18.27
C PHE A 225 2.03 -5.18 19.37
N GLY A 226 1.09 -5.10 20.31
CA GLY A 226 1.20 -4.29 21.52
C GLY A 226 0.86 -5.13 22.73
N VAL A 227 1.79 -5.34 23.63
CA VAL A 227 1.51 -5.86 24.96
C VAL A 227 0.83 -4.75 25.74
N THR A 228 -0.32 -5.03 26.34
CA THR A 228 -1.10 -4.06 27.12
C THR A 228 -0.68 -4.08 28.58
N SER A 229 -0.89 -2.98 29.29
CA SER A 229 -0.49 -2.80 30.69
C SER A 229 -1.22 -3.74 31.67
N ASP A 230 -2.38 -4.27 31.28
CA ASP A 230 -3.17 -5.23 32.06
C ASP A 230 -2.92 -6.70 31.69
N ALA A 231 -2.04 -6.95 30.72
CA ALA A 231 -1.69 -8.31 30.31
C ALA A 231 -0.82 -9.02 31.35
N LYS A 232 -0.80 -10.36 31.28
CA LYS A 232 0.27 -11.15 31.93
C LYS A 232 1.54 -10.98 31.10
N THR A 233 2.32 -9.99 31.46
CA THR A 233 3.42 -9.42 30.69
C THR A 233 4.42 -10.46 30.19
N ASP A 234 4.87 -11.37 31.06
CA ASP A 234 5.85 -12.40 30.70
C ASP A 234 5.32 -13.33 29.59
N VAL A 235 4.06 -13.79 29.74
CA VAL A 235 3.44 -14.70 28.78
C VAL A 235 3.17 -13.98 27.45
N ALA A 236 2.70 -12.75 27.50
CA ALA A 236 2.43 -11.95 26.33
C ALA A 236 3.73 -11.61 25.57
N ALA A 237 4.80 -11.26 26.28
CA ALA A 237 6.10 -10.98 25.68
C ALA A 237 6.68 -12.22 24.97
N GLU A 238 6.63 -13.38 25.60
CA GLU A 238 7.09 -14.64 24.99
C GLU A 238 6.25 -15.02 23.78
N PHE A 239 4.92 -14.82 23.81
CA PHE A 239 4.06 -15.05 22.66
C PHE A 239 4.44 -14.16 21.48
N VAL A 240 4.68 -12.87 21.71
CA VAL A 240 5.09 -11.92 20.67
C VAL A 240 6.45 -12.29 20.10
N LYS A 241 7.44 -12.60 20.95
CA LYS A 241 8.77 -13.05 20.50
C LYS A 241 8.68 -14.29 19.64
N LEU A 242 7.96 -15.32 20.10
CA LEU A 242 7.80 -16.59 19.39
C LEU A 242 7.10 -16.38 18.04
N SER A 243 6.07 -15.54 17.99
CA SER A 243 5.35 -15.21 16.75
C SER A 243 6.27 -14.58 15.70
N LEU A 244 7.23 -13.74 16.12
CA LEU A 244 8.15 -13.04 15.23
C LEU A 244 9.31 -13.91 14.76
N ILE A 245 9.79 -14.85 15.56
CA ILE A 245 10.84 -15.80 15.16
C ILE A 245 10.37 -16.62 13.96
N HIS A 246 9.12 -17.06 13.94
CA HIS A 246 8.57 -17.83 12.82
C HIS A 246 8.30 -16.99 11.56
N ILE A 247 8.17 -15.67 11.68
CA ILE A 247 8.03 -14.77 10.53
C ILE A 247 9.39 -14.43 9.92
N SER A 248 10.44 -14.33 10.74
CA SER A 248 11.78 -13.92 10.32
C SER A 248 12.65 -15.08 9.80
N GLU A 249 12.29 -16.32 10.09
CA GLU A 249 12.97 -17.47 9.49
C GLU A 249 12.30 -17.80 8.14
N PRO A 250 12.99 -17.57 6.98
CA PRO A 250 12.53 -18.17 5.75
C PRO A 250 12.54 -19.68 5.98
N THR A 251 11.38 -20.30 5.90
CA THR A 251 11.27 -21.76 5.88
C THR A 251 12.24 -22.26 4.82
N ARG A 252 13.42 -22.72 5.23
CA ARG A 252 14.28 -23.58 4.42
C ARG A 252 13.52 -24.91 4.28
N GLN A 253 12.59 -24.94 3.35
CA GLN A 253 12.22 -26.22 2.79
C GLN A 253 13.45 -26.71 2.01
N PRO A 254 14.02 -27.84 2.36
CA PRO A 254 15.05 -28.45 1.50
C PRO A 254 14.40 -28.70 0.13
N CYS A 255 15.04 -28.17 -0.89
CA CYS A 255 14.74 -28.50 -2.28
C CYS A 255 14.94 -30.00 -2.51
#